data_758debf16294a37bc88fc0b35a4a7da8
#
_entry.id   758debf16294a37bc88fc0b35a4a7da8
#
_cell.length_a   1.000
_cell.length_b   1.000
_cell.length_c   1.000
_cell.angle_alpha   90.00
_cell.angle_beta   90.00
_cell.angle_gamma   90.00
#
_symmetry.space_group_name_H-M   'P 1'
#
loop_
_entity.id
_entity.type
_entity.pdbx_description
1 polymer ?
#
loop_
_entity_poly.entity_id
_entity_poly.type
_entity_poly.pdbx_seq_one_letter_code
_entity_poly.pdbx_strand_id
1 'polypeptide(L)'
;EKVTGLIYVLSLFLVTTGICAYFLFLYNADNRFSNGKSEALSKLERVRVFQKAQSDYFEKISAIDNSVNSINPNVNALYLKQNLNYEIGEIKKISGDNNNKYDARFKIFDYVASFYEIKLFDRERLSASQKNIEKFRIDLDKCQGGVESLKNE
;
A
#
# COMPACT_ATOMS: atom_id res chain seq x y z
N GLU A 1 16.42 -15.62 -77.19
CA GLU A 1 15.20 -16.16 -76.54
C GLU A 1 15.49 -16.77 -75.17
N LYS A 2 16.54 -17.54 -74.94
CA LYS A 2 16.89 -18.17 -73.65
C LYS A 2 17.22 -17.16 -72.55
N VAL A 3 17.89 -16.07 -72.87
CA VAL A 3 18.27 -14.98 -71.93
C VAL A 3 17.07 -14.17 -71.47
N THR A 4 16.13 -13.93 -72.38
CA THR A 4 14.90 -13.18 -72.07
C THR A 4 13.97 -13.94 -71.13
N GLY A 5 13.90 -15.27 -71.28
CA GLY A 5 13.16 -16.14 -70.40
C GLY A 5 13.77 -16.19 -68.97
N LEU A 6 15.10 -16.20 -68.87
CA LEU A 6 15.79 -16.22 -67.56
C LEU A 6 15.60 -14.90 -66.80
N ILE A 7 15.63 -13.77 -67.49
CA ILE A 7 15.34 -12.44 -66.90
C ILE A 7 13.92 -12.38 -66.37
N TYR A 8 12.97 -12.95 -67.07
CA TYR A 8 11.57 -12.96 -66.67
C TYR A 8 11.33 -13.76 -65.40
N VAL A 9 11.93 -14.94 -65.30
CA VAL A 9 11.88 -15.82 -64.11
C VAL A 9 12.52 -15.14 -62.92
N LEU A 10 13.67 -14.48 -63.11
CA LEU A 10 14.37 -13.78 -62.04
C LEU A 10 13.62 -12.58 -61.50
N SER A 11 12.97 -11.79 -62.41
CA SER A 11 12.14 -10.66 -62.01
C SER A 11 10.90 -11.11 -61.22
N LEU A 12 10.27 -12.20 -61.61
CA LEU A 12 9.10 -12.75 -60.94
C LEU A 12 9.46 -13.28 -59.56
N PHE A 13 10.63 -13.90 -59.42
CA PHE A 13 11.13 -14.33 -58.09
C PHE A 13 11.46 -13.18 -57.17
N LEU A 14 12.03 -12.08 -57.66
CA LEU A 14 12.28 -10.87 -56.85
C LEU A 14 11.00 -10.20 -56.37
N VAL A 15 9.98 -10.14 -57.24
CA VAL A 15 8.67 -9.56 -56.86
C VAL A 15 7.99 -10.43 -55.79
N THR A 16 7.97 -11.74 -55.93
CA THR A 16 7.36 -12.65 -54.97
C THR A 16 8.06 -12.64 -53.62
N THR A 17 9.40 -12.65 -53.60
CA THR A 17 10.20 -12.52 -52.36
C THR A 17 10.03 -11.17 -51.70
N GLY A 18 9.90 -10.07 -52.44
CA GLY A 18 9.63 -8.75 -51.94
C GLY A 18 8.25 -8.64 -51.27
N ILE A 19 7.23 -9.24 -51.88
CA ILE A 19 5.87 -9.28 -51.30
C ILE A 19 5.87 -10.13 -50.02
N CYS A 20 6.50 -11.32 -50.03
CA CYS A 20 6.60 -12.13 -48.80
C CYS A 20 7.35 -11.44 -47.67
N ALA A 21 8.46 -10.76 -47.99
CA ALA A 21 9.22 -10.00 -46.99
C ALA A 21 8.37 -8.84 -46.42
N TYR A 22 7.63 -8.14 -47.25
CA TYR A 22 6.72 -7.09 -46.82
C TYR A 22 5.67 -7.62 -45.82
N PHE A 23 5.00 -8.72 -46.15
CA PHE A 23 3.98 -9.30 -45.23
C PHE A 23 4.57 -9.86 -43.94
N LEU A 24 5.74 -10.51 -43.99
CA LEU A 24 6.36 -11.12 -42.83
C LEU A 24 7.00 -10.07 -41.89
N PHE A 25 7.64 -9.06 -42.44
CA PHE A 25 8.37 -8.08 -41.60
C PHE A 25 7.58 -6.84 -41.23
N LEU A 26 6.83 -6.26 -42.14
CA LEU A 26 6.13 -4.99 -41.86
C LEU A 26 4.74 -5.20 -41.29
N TYR A 27 3.94 -6.08 -41.86
CA TYR A 27 2.56 -6.29 -41.37
C TYR A 27 2.53 -6.96 -39.99
N ASN A 28 3.41 -7.91 -39.73
CA ASN A 28 3.46 -8.60 -38.45
C ASN A 28 4.25 -7.83 -37.37
N ALA A 29 5.16 -6.94 -37.75
CA ALA A 29 5.91 -6.10 -36.83
C ALA A 29 5.02 -5.02 -36.22
N ASP A 30 4.15 -4.37 -36.99
CA ASP A 30 3.25 -3.31 -36.50
C ASP A 30 2.27 -3.84 -35.43
N ASN A 31 1.69 -5.02 -35.62
CA ASN A 31 0.80 -5.62 -34.64
C ASN A 31 1.52 -6.02 -33.34
N ARG A 32 2.72 -6.54 -33.39
CA ARG A 32 3.50 -6.90 -32.20
C ARG A 32 3.98 -5.66 -31.46
N PHE A 33 4.41 -4.64 -32.16
CA PHE A 33 4.87 -3.38 -31.57
C PHE A 33 3.74 -2.61 -30.93
N SER A 34 2.57 -2.52 -31.56
CA SER A 34 1.37 -1.88 -31.03
C SER A 34 0.87 -2.56 -29.76
N ASN A 35 0.81 -3.89 -29.72
CA ASN A 35 0.38 -4.65 -28.54
C ASN A 35 1.37 -4.52 -27.38
N GLY A 36 2.66 -4.59 -27.64
CA GLY A 36 3.72 -4.41 -26.63
C GLY A 36 3.71 -3.00 -26.04
N LYS A 37 3.49 -1.97 -26.86
CA LYS A 37 3.38 -0.58 -26.44
C LYS A 37 2.13 -0.35 -25.55
N SER A 38 0.98 -0.91 -25.93
CA SER A 38 -0.25 -0.81 -25.16
C SER A 38 -0.12 -1.48 -23.78
N GLU A 39 0.50 -2.66 -23.73
CA GLU A 39 0.77 -3.36 -22.47
C GLU A 39 1.75 -2.58 -21.58
N ALA A 40 2.83 -2.05 -22.15
CA ALA A 40 3.80 -1.24 -21.43
C ALA A 40 3.16 0.03 -20.85
N LEU A 41 2.33 0.74 -21.63
CA LEU A 41 1.60 1.91 -21.17
C LEU A 41 0.63 1.58 -20.04
N SER A 42 -0.10 0.48 -20.12
CA SER A 42 -1.01 0.06 -19.04
C SER A 42 -0.27 -0.29 -17.75
N LYS A 43 0.91 -0.90 -17.86
CA LYS A 43 1.78 -1.17 -16.69
C LYS A 43 2.32 0.13 -16.08
N LEU A 44 2.74 1.07 -16.91
CA LEU A 44 3.22 2.38 -16.46
C LEU A 44 2.11 3.16 -15.75
N GLU A 45 0.90 3.17 -16.30
CA GLU A 45 -0.24 3.85 -15.68
C GLU A 45 -0.58 3.26 -14.31
N ARG A 46 -0.57 1.93 -14.17
CA ARG A 46 -0.75 1.28 -12.85
C ARG A 46 0.32 1.67 -11.83
N VAL A 47 1.58 1.81 -12.27
CA VAL A 47 2.66 2.31 -11.41
C VAL A 47 2.39 3.74 -10.98
N ARG A 48 1.98 4.59 -11.90
CA ARG A 48 1.66 6.00 -11.64
C ARG A 48 0.50 6.17 -10.66
N VAL A 49 -0.56 5.40 -10.85
CA VAL A 49 -1.71 5.39 -9.92
C VAL A 49 -1.28 4.98 -8.51
N PHE A 50 -0.46 3.95 -8.39
CA PHE A 50 0.08 3.52 -7.10
C PHE A 50 0.98 4.59 -6.44
N GLN A 51 1.89 5.21 -7.19
CA GLN A 51 2.75 6.28 -6.69
C GLN A 51 1.94 7.49 -6.23
N LYS A 52 0.88 7.84 -6.98
CA LYS A 52 -0.04 8.90 -6.56
C LYS A 52 -0.72 8.56 -5.25
N ALA A 53 -1.26 7.34 -5.12
CA ALA A 53 -1.87 6.89 -3.88
C ALA A 53 -0.87 6.94 -2.71
N GLN A 54 0.39 6.50 -2.90
CA GLN A 54 1.43 6.61 -1.88
C GLN A 54 1.66 8.07 -1.45
N SER A 55 1.76 8.99 -2.40
CA SER A 55 1.96 10.42 -2.10
C SER A 55 0.77 11.00 -1.34
N ASP A 56 -0.44 10.76 -1.82
CA ASP A 56 -1.68 11.31 -1.24
C ASP A 56 -1.91 10.83 0.20
N TYR A 57 -1.50 9.60 0.51
CA TYR A 57 -1.71 9.02 1.85
C TYR A 57 -0.51 9.12 2.77
N PHE A 58 0.66 9.51 2.28
CA PHE A 58 1.87 9.65 3.11
C PHE A 58 1.67 10.65 4.25
N GLU A 59 1.10 11.81 3.96
CA GLU A 59 0.81 12.85 4.96
C GLU A 59 -0.19 12.36 6.01
N LYS A 60 -1.25 11.65 5.58
CA LYS A 60 -2.24 11.06 6.49
C LYS A 60 -1.61 10.03 7.42
N ILE A 61 -0.79 9.13 6.87
CA ILE A 61 -0.08 8.12 7.66
C ILE A 61 0.86 8.78 8.68
N SER A 62 1.58 9.83 8.28
CA SER A 62 2.44 10.60 9.17
C SER A 62 1.65 11.29 10.29
N ALA A 63 0.48 11.85 9.97
CA ALA A 63 -0.41 12.45 10.95
C ALA A 63 -0.95 11.41 11.96
N ILE A 64 -1.35 10.23 11.48
CA ILE A 64 -1.76 9.11 12.33
C ILE A 64 -0.60 8.69 13.25
N ASP A 65 0.61 8.53 12.73
CA ASP A 65 1.78 8.15 13.53
C ASP A 65 2.04 9.15 14.66
N ASN A 66 2.05 10.44 14.35
CA ASN A 66 2.22 11.51 15.34
C ASN A 66 1.09 11.48 16.39
N SER A 67 -0.15 11.29 15.95
CA SER A 67 -1.30 11.26 16.84
C SER A 67 -1.28 10.04 17.77
N VAL A 68 -0.95 8.85 17.26
CA VAL A 68 -0.80 7.63 18.07
C VAL A 68 0.34 7.78 19.08
N ASN A 69 1.46 8.38 18.68
CA ASN A 69 2.60 8.58 19.57
C ASN A 69 2.33 9.63 20.67
N SER A 70 1.47 10.62 20.38
CA SER A 70 1.11 11.69 21.32
C SER A 70 -0.01 11.33 22.28
N ILE A 71 -0.63 10.15 22.15
CA ILE A 71 -1.67 9.71 23.09
C ILE A 71 -1.11 9.68 24.51
N ASN A 72 -1.65 10.58 25.36
CA ASN A 72 -1.30 10.59 26.77
C ASN A 72 -2.08 9.47 27.47
N PRO A 73 -1.40 8.51 28.11
CA PRO A 73 -2.05 7.39 28.79
C PRO A 73 -2.97 7.83 29.95
N ASN A 74 -2.74 9.01 30.50
CA ASN A 74 -3.51 9.50 31.64
C ASN A 74 -4.81 10.25 31.27
N VAL A 75 -5.01 10.57 29.97
CA VAL A 75 -6.20 11.26 29.49
C VAL A 75 -7.12 10.29 28.78
N ASN A 76 -8.41 10.29 29.14
CA ASN A 76 -9.40 9.50 28.41
C ASN A 76 -9.75 10.22 27.09
N ALA A 77 -8.94 10.00 26.06
CA ALA A 77 -9.07 10.63 24.77
C ALA A 77 -9.99 9.80 23.82
N LEU A 78 -11.19 9.49 24.28
CA LEU A 78 -12.15 8.66 23.53
C LEU A 78 -12.40 9.20 22.10
N TYR A 79 -12.54 10.51 21.98
CA TYR A 79 -12.74 11.17 20.69
C TYR A 79 -11.53 11.00 19.75
N LEU A 80 -10.32 11.23 20.28
CA LEU A 80 -9.10 11.04 19.50
C LEU A 80 -8.94 9.60 19.00
N LYS A 81 -9.27 8.64 19.86
CA LYS A 81 -9.25 7.22 19.53
C LYS A 81 -10.25 6.86 18.43
N GLN A 82 -11.48 7.36 18.54
CA GLN A 82 -12.51 7.12 17.52
C GLN A 82 -12.09 7.72 16.17
N ASN A 83 -11.53 8.94 16.19
CA ASN A 83 -11.01 9.57 14.98
C ASN A 83 -9.87 8.78 14.37
N LEU A 84 -8.89 8.32 15.16
CA LEU A 84 -7.80 7.49 14.68
C LEU A 84 -8.27 6.17 14.08
N ASN A 85 -9.22 5.49 14.72
CA ASN A 85 -9.80 4.27 14.17
C ASN A 85 -10.51 4.53 12.82
N TYR A 86 -11.17 5.66 12.67
CA TYR A 86 -11.78 6.07 11.42
C TYR A 86 -10.71 6.32 10.33
N GLU A 87 -9.67 7.08 10.63
CA GLU A 87 -8.58 7.38 9.69
C GLU A 87 -7.81 6.12 9.27
N ILE A 88 -7.53 5.21 10.20
CA ILE A 88 -6.92 3.91 9.92
C ILE A 88 -7.83 3.07 9.02
N GLY A 89 -9.15 3.09 9.28
CA GLY A 89 -10.14 2.44 8.44
C GLY A 89 -10.19 2.98 7.01
N GLU A 90 -10.00 4.28 6.81
CA GLU A 90 -9.91 4.90 5.49
C GLU A 90 -8.69 4.40 4.70
N ILE A 91 -7.52 4.25 5.36
CA ILE A 91 -6.34 3.66 4.73
C ILE A 91 -6.60 2.21 4.30
N LYS A 92 -7.28 1.44 5.15
CA LYS A 92 -7.60 0.02 4.87
C LYS A 92 -8.52 -0.14 3.65
N LYS A 93 -9.46 0.78 3.44
CA LYS A 93 -10.38 0.77 2.29
C LYS A 93 -9.68 0.90 0.94
N ILE A 94 -8.48 1.52 0.89
CA ILE A 94 -7.74 1.72 -0.36
C ILE A 94 -7.40 0.39 -1.04
N SER A 95 -7.00 -0.62 -0.25
CA SER A 95 -6.68 -1.95 -0.78
C SER A 95 -7.93 -2.72 -1.23
N GLY A 96 -9.08 -2.42 -0.63
CA GLY A 96 -10.36 -3.05 -0.94
C GLY A 96 -11.12 -2.41 -2.12
N ASP A 97 -10.68 -1.27 -2.62
CA ASP A 97 -11.31 -0.62 -3.77
C ASP A 97 -11.25 -1.51 -5.01
N ASN A 98 -12.36 -1.58 -5.75
CA ASN A 98 -12.51 -2.41 -6.94
C ASN A 98 -11.41 -2.17 -7.99
N ASN A 99 -10.89 -0.94 -8.08
CA ASN A 99 -9.81 -0.58 -9.00
C ASN A 99 -8.44 -1.12 -8.55
N ASN A 100 -8.25 -1.33 -7.25
CA ASN A 100 -6.97 -1.65 -6.63
C ASN A 100 -6.86 -3.14 -6.23
N LYS A 101 -7.99 -3.81 -6.08
CA LYS A 101 -8.11 -5.19 -5.56
C LYS A 101 -7.21 -6.22 -6.25
N TYR A 102 -6.95 -6.04 -7.53
CA TYR A 102 -6.14 -6.97 -8.33
C TYR A 102 -4.66 -6.58 -8.40
N ASP A 103 -4.27 -5.43 -7.83
CA ASP A 103 -2.88 -5.00 -7.78
C ASP A 103 -2.30 -5.27 -6.39
N ALA A 104 -1.43 -6.27 -6.32
CA ALA A 104 -0.82 -6.71 -5.05
C ALA A 104 -0.06 -5.61 -4.29
N ARG A 105 0.37 -4.54 -4.96
CA ARG A 105 1.06 -3.42 -4.35
C ARG A 105 0.18 -2.67 -3.36
N PHE A 106 -1.15 -2.59 -3.62
CA PHE A 106 -2.09 -1.91 -2.73
C PHE A 106 -2.31 -2.63 -1.39
N LYS A 107 -1.92 -3.91 -1.27
CA LYS A 107 -1.94 -4.62 0.01
C LYS A 107 -1.07 -3.96 1.10
N ILE A 108 -0.10 -3.14 0.70
CA ILE A 108 0.71 -2.39 1.67
C ILE A 108 -0.15 -1.49 2.56
N PHE A 109 -1.21 -0.90 2.02
CA PHE A 109 -2.12 -0.05 2.79
C PHE A 109 -2.89 -0.84 3.85
N ASP A 110 -3.26 -2.09 3.56
CA ASP A 110 -3.86 -2.99 4.54
C ASP A 110 -2.89 -3.35 5.66
N TYR A 111 -1.64 -3.66 5.32
CA TYR A 111 -0.60 -3.92 6.32
C TYR A 111 -0.28 -2.70 7.18
N VAL A 112 -0.20 -1.51 6.58
CA VAL A 112 0.01 -0.26 7.31
C VAL A 112 -1.17 0.02 8.25
N ALA A 113 -2.40 -0.13 7.79
CA ALA A 113 -3.58 0.02 8.63
C ALA A 113 -3.55 -0.97 9.82
N SER A 114 -3.30 -2.25 9.55
CA SER A 114 -3.21 -3.28 10.60
C SER A 114 -2.08 -2.99 11.59
N PHE A 115 -0.95 -2.47 11.13
CA PHE A 115 0.14 -2.05 12.03
C PHE A 115 -0.31 -0.94 12.98
N TYR A 116 -1.02 0.07 12.50
CA TYR A 116 -1.53 1.15 13.36
C TYR A 116 -2.68 0.70 14.27
N GLU A 117 -3.54 -0.22 13.84
CA GLU A 117 -4.53 -0.87 14.71
C GLU A 117 -3.84 -1.54 15.92
N ILE A 118 -2.79 -2.32 15.69
CA ILE A 118 -2.02 -2.98 16.75
C ILE A 118 -1.32 -1.94 17.63
N LYS A 119 -0.66 -0.95 17.04
CA LYS A 119 0.04 0.10 17.77
C LYS A 119 -0.89 0.90 18.69
N LEU A 120 -2.09 1.21 18.21
CA LEU A 120 -3.12 1.89 19.01
C LEU A 120 -3.58 1.02 20.18
N PHE A 121 -3.86 -0.25 19.92
CA PHE A 121 -4.24 -1.22 20.96
C PHE A 121 -3.15 -1.39 22.04
N ASP A 122 -1.89 -1.47 21.63
CA ASP A 122 -0.77 -1.60 22.58
C ASP A 122 -0.63 -0.34 23.45
N ARG A 123 -0.84 0.85 22.88
CA ARG A 123 -0.87 2.10 23.66
C ARG A 123 -1.99 2.11 24.69
N GLU A 124 -3.16 1.58 24.36
CA GLU A 124 -4.27 1.45 25.31
C GLU A 124 -3.94 0.51 26.46
N ARG A 125 -3.39 -0.66 26.15
CA ARG A 125 -2.97 -1.64 27.15
C ARG A 125 -1.90 -1.06 28.07
N LEU A 126 -0.92 -0.36 27.49
CA LEU A 126 0.11 0.30 28.28
C LEU A 126 -0.49 1.35 29.23
N SER A 127 -1.42 2.17 28.74
CA SER A 127 -2.15 3.14 29.54
C SER A 127 -2.91 2.49 30.71
N ALA A 128 -3.65 1.42 30.43
CA ALA A 128 -4.38 0.68 31.45
C ALA A 128 -3.43 0.05 32.51
N SER A 129 -2.30 -0.51 32.05
CA SER A 129 -1.29 -1.07 32.94
C SER A 129 -0.66 -0.01 33.84
N GLN A 130 -0.31 1.16 33.31
CA GLN A 130 0.24 2.28 34.09
C GLN A 130 -0.76 2.77 35.17
N LYS A 131 -2.04 2.91 34.80
CA LYS A 131 -3.09 3.28 35.77
C LYS A 131 -3.25 2.23 36.88
N ASN A 132 -3.15 0.95 36.56
CA ASN A 132 -3.21 -0.11 37.55
C ASN A 132 -1.99 -0.07 38.48
N ILE A 133 -0.79 0.13 37.94
CA ILE A 133 0.43 0.27 38.76
C ILE A 133 0.30 1.45 39.72
N GLU A 134 -0.17 2.60 39.25
CA GLU A 134 -0.34 3.76 40.11
C GLU A 134 -1.38 3.53 41.21
N LYS A 135 -2.49 2.86 40.87
CA LYS A 135 -3.50 2.47 41.85
C LYS A 135 -2.91 1.52 42.91
N PHE A 136 -2.17 0.50 42.51
CA PHE A 136 -1.52 -0.41 43.46
C PHE A 136 -0.53 0.30 44.37
N ARG A 137 0.20 1.29 43.86
CA ARG A 137 1.14 2.12 44.61
C ARG A 137 0.42 2.89 45.71
N ILE A 138 -0.69 3.56 45.36
CA ILE A 138 -1.52 4.31 46.30
C ILE A 138 -2.10 3.35 47.37
N ASP A 139 -2.60 2.19 46.96
CA ASP A 139 -3.18 1.21 47.90
C ASP A 139 -2.13 0.63 48.84
N LEU A 140 -0.88 0.42 48.34
CA LEU A 140 0.26 -0.02 49.17
C LEU A 140 0.64 1.04 50.22
N ASP A 141 0.76 2.32 49.78
CA ASP A 141 1.09 3.43 50.67
C ASP A 141 0.03 3.59 51.81
N LYS A 142 -1.24 3.42 51.48
CA LYS A 142 -2.33 3.41 52.48
C LYS A 142 -2.22 2.25 53.45
N CYS A 143 -1.90 1.06 52.95
CA CYS A 143 -1.72 -0.12 53.80
C CYS A 143 -0.54 0.07 54.72
N GLN A 144 0.59 0.59 54.25
CA GLN A 144 1.76 0.84 55.08
C GLN A 144 1.49 1.89 56.14
N GLY A 145 0.83 3.02 55.79
CA GLY A 145 0.42 4.00 56.77
C GLY A 145 -0.55 3.47 57.86
N GLY A 146 -1.47 2.56 57.44
CA GLY A 146 -2.32 1.88 58.40
C GLY A 146 -1.59 0.98 59.38
N VAL A 147 -0.60 0.25 58.89
CA VAL A 147 0.25 -0.60 59.76
C VAL A 147 1.09 0.23 60.72
N GLU A 148 1.66 1.35 60.26
CA GLU A 148 2.44 2.26 61.10
C GLU A 148 1.59 2.90 62.18
N SER A 149 0.34 3.29 61.92
CA SER A 149 -0.56 3.83 62.92
C SER A 149 -0.90 2.83 64.01
N LEU A 150 -1.15 1.58 63.65
CA LEU A 150 -1.40 0.50 64.64
C LEU A 150 -0.19 0.12 65.47
N LYS A 151 1.00 0.39 65.01
CA LYS A 151 2.24 0.11 65.76
C LYS A 151 2.58 1.20 66.79
N ASN A 152 2.01 2.39 66.62
CA ASN A 152 2.25 3.56 67.49
C ASN A 152 1.16 3.76 68.54
N GLU A 153 0.13 2.90 68.55
CA GLU A 153 -0.85 2.74 69.64
C GLU A 153 -0.36 1.67 70.65
#